data_3115ebf61c33324a82e8601cf2f78661
#
_entry.id   3115ebf61c33324a82e8601cf2f78661
#
_cell.length_a   1.000
_cell.length_b   1.000
_cell.length_c   1.000
_cell.angle_alpha   90.00
_cell.angle_beta   90.00
_cell.angle_gamma   90.00
#
_symmetry.space_group_name_H-M   'P 1'
#
loop_
_entity.id
_entity.type
_entity.pdbx_description
1 polymer ?
#
loop_
_entity_poly.entity_id
_entity_poly.type
_entity_poly.pdbx_seq_one_letter_code
_entity_poly.pdbx_strand_id
1 'polypeptide(L)'
;MNKYEKALQKIKDSEKCKPRYCCYSIIGPTGATGPSGAIGATGPQGIQGPTGEAGGVLNYADFYALMPPDNAATVAPGTDVSFPQDGPNSGSDIARISANSFNLAQIGTYQVLSQVGVSEAGQLELTLNGAPLAYTVVGRATWTSQIIGLVIITTTINSVLTVRNPADNATALTITPLVGGTQPVSAHLVITQIQ
;
A
#
# COMPACT_ATOMS: atom_id res chain seq x y z
N MET A 1 69.33 44.11 -75.81
CA MET A 1 68.06 44.26 -75.14
C MET A 1 68.20 43.81 -73.68
N ASN A 2 68.07 44.77 -72.76
CA ASN A 2 68.33 44.53 -71.37
C ASN A 2 67.14 43.80 -70.74
N LYS A 3 67.32 43.16 -69.56
CA LYS A 3 66.33 42.37 -68.86
C LYS A 3 65.01 43.10 -68.55
N TYR A 4 65.14 44.46 -68.37
CA TYR A 4 64.02 45.37 -68.15
C TYR A 4 63.20 45.59 -69.44
N GLU A 5 63.86 45.70 -70.59
CA GLU A 5 63.18 45.88 -71.85
C GLU A 5 62.37 44.63 -72.27
N LYS A 6 62.88 43.46 -71.94
CA LYS A 6 62.11 42.22 -72.11
C LYS A 6 60.90 42.12 -71.23
N ALA A 7 60.97 42.66 -69.98
CA ALA A 7 59.87 42.72 -69.08
C ALA A 7 58.81 43.72 -69.55
N LEU A 8 59.19 44.86 -69.99
CA LEU A 8 58.30 45.93 -70.52
C LEU A 8 57.61 45.45 -71.80
N GLN A 9 58.30 44.67 -72.65
CA GLN A 9 57.69 44.11 -73.85
C GLN A 9 56.62 43.10 -73.51
N LYS A 10 56.86 42.31 -72.48
CA LYS A 10 55.82 41.31 -71.97
C LYS A 10 54.58 42.03 -71.38
N ILE A 11 54.77 43.18 -70.79
CA ILE A 11 53.67 43.98 -70.29
C ILE A 11 52.88 44.60 -71.46
N LYS A 12 53.54 45.13 -72.44
CA LYS A 12 52.89 45.64 -73.64
C LYS A 12 52.17 44.64 -74.46
N ASP A 13 52.67 43.42 -74.50
CA ASP A 13 52.02 42.35 -75.18
C ASP A 13 50.79 41.78 -74.40
N SER A 14 50.78 42.02 -73.11
CA SER A 14 49.60 41.70 -72.29
C SER A 14 48.47 42.69 -72.48
N GLU A 15 48.73 43.95 -72.88
CA GLU A 15 47.73 44.93 -73.23
C GLU A 15 46.98 44.67 -74.55
N LYS A 16 47.35 43.67 -75.29
CA LYS A 16 46.67 43.32 -76.53
C LYS A 16 45.58 42.24 -76.33
N CYS A 17 45.26 41.94 -75.13
CA CYS A 17 44.12 41.08 -74.80
C CYS A 17 42.80 41.70 -75.23
N LYS A 18 42.12 41.09 -76.23
CA LYS A 18 40.78 41.50 -76.61
C LYS A 18 39.83 41.26 -75.43
N PRO A 19 38.88 42.14 -75.19
CA PRO A 19 38.03 42.18 -73.97
C PRO A 19 37.22 40.87 -73.74
N ARG A 20 37.23 39.93 -74.66
CA ARG A 20 36.42 38.71 -74.54
C ARG A 20 37.14 37.52 -73.85
N TYR A 21 38.45 37.64 -73.59
CA TYR A 21 39.23 36.46 -73.10
C TYR A 21 40.09 36.78 -71.88
N CYS A 22 40.01 37.97 -71.33
CA CYS A 22 40.88 38.36 -70.22
C CYS A 22 40.23 38.44 -68.89
N CYS A 23 38.93 38.05 -68.74
CA CYS A 23 38.28 37.95 -67.43
C CYS A 23 38.32 36.49 -66.93
N TYR A 24 39.49 36.08 -66.50
CA TYR A 24 39.56 34.87 -65.68
C TYR A 24 39.11 35.32 -64.27
N SER A 25 37.85 35.00 -63.92
CA SER A 25 37.37 35.20 -62.57
C SER A 25 38.12 34.22 -61.69
N ILE A 26 39.09 34.70 -60.93
CA ILE A 26 39.71 33.92 -59.85
C ILE A 26 38.66 33.86 -58.76
N ILE A 27 37.88 32.75 -58.79
CA ILE A 27 37.04 32.40 -57.64
C ILE A 27 38.00 32.05 -56.52
N GLY A 28 38.06 32.88 -55.49
CA GLY A 28 38.87 32.59 -54.31
C GLY A 28 38.38 31.27 -53.65
N PRO A 29 39.25 30.57 -52.93
CA PRO A 29 38.85 29.36 -52.22
C PRO A 29 37.67 29.69 -51.31
N THR A 30 36.70 28.77 -51.29
CA THR A 30 35.57 28.82 -50.36
C THR A 30 36.10 28.93 -48.94
N GLY A 31 35.63 29.90 -48.19
CA GLY A 31 35.98 30.04 -46.77
C GLY A 31 35.73 28.77 -45.98
N ALA A 32 36.55 28.50 -44.99
CA ALA A 32 36.38 27.35 -44.11
C ALA A 32 35.00 27.37 -43.48
N THR A 33 34.38 26.19 -43.39
CA THR A 33 33.13 26.01 -42.66
C THR A 33 33.34 26.44 -41.20
N GLY A 34 32.45 27.24 -40.65
CA GLY A 34 32.52 27.69 -39.25
C GLY A 34 32.47 26.48 -38.31
N PRO A 35 33.00 26.60 -37.13
CA PRO A 35 32.96 25.55 -36.12
C PRO A 35 31.52 25.19 -35.80
N SER A 36 31.28 23.91 -35.54
CA SER A 36 29.99 23.38 -35.08
C SER A 36 29.58 24.14 -33.82
N GLY A 37 28.32 24.52 -33.71
CA GLY A 37 27.78 25.14 -32.48
C GLY A 37 27.96 24.24 -31.26
N ALA A 38 28.12 24.84 -30.09
CA ALA A 38 28.22 24.11 -28.84
C ALA A 38 26.96 23.28 -28.61
N ILE A 39 27.14 22.11 -28.04
CA ILE A 39 26.01 21.23 -27.59
C ILE A 39 25.24 22.04 -26.55
N GLY A 40 23.92 22.11 -26.68
CA GLY A 40 23.05 22.74 -25.70
C GLY A 40 23.20 22.11 -24.31
N ALA A 41 23.05 22.88 -23.28
CA ALA A 41 23.13 22.41 -21.91
C ALA A 41 22.08 21.30 -21.67
N THR A 42 22.48 20.25 -20.91
CA THR A 42 21.56 19.21 -20.47
C THR A 42 20.44 19.86 -19.62
N GLY A 43 19.19 19.53 -19.89
CA GLY A 43 18.06 20.01 -19.12
C GLY A 43 18.21 19.66 -17.62
N PRO A 44 17.59 20.43 -16.73
CA PRO A 44 17.62 20.14 -15.31
C PRO A 44 17.03 18.76 -15.03
N GLN A 45 17.54 18.08 -14.02
CA GLN A 45 17.00 16.82 -13.53
C GLN A 45 15.55 17.04 -13.08
N GLY A 46 14.66 16.10 -13.42
CA GLY A 46 13.29 16.12 -12.94
C GLY A 46 13.24 16.13 -11.40
N ILE A 47 12.21 16.75 -10.84
CA ILE A 47 11.99 16.74 -9.40
C ILE A 47 11.77 15.31 -8.91
N GLN A 48 12.29 14.98 -7.74
CA GLN A 48 12.04 13.71 -7.08
C GLN A 48 10.52 13.54 -6.87
N GLY A 49 9.99 12.36 -7.14
CA GLY A 49 8.60 12.03 -6.84
C GLY A 49 8.31 12.18 -5.32
N PRO A 50 7.06 12.38 -4.95
CA PRO A 50 6.68 12.44 -3.54
C PRO A 50 7.14 11.18 -2.81
N THR A 51 7.58 11.35 -1.58
CA THR A 51 7.86 10.20 -0.68
C THR A 51 6.56 9.40 -0.56
N GLY A 52 6.64 8.07 -0.72
CA GLY A 52 5.50 7.19 -0.46
C GLY A 52 4.99 7.39 0.96
N GLU A 53 3.71 7.21 1.16
CA GLU A 53 3.14 7.29 2.49
C GLU A 53 3.84 6.29 3.43
N ALA A 54 4.11 6.71 4.65
CA ALA A 54 4.70 5.84 5.66
C ALA A 54 3.74 4.67 5.90
N GLY A 55 4.18 3.44 5.61
CA GLY A 55 3.44 2.24 5.99
C GLY A 55 3.26 2.23 7.50
N GLY A 56 2.03 2.10 7.96
CA GLY A 56 1.71 2.13 9.39
C GLY A 56 0.28 1.66 9.65
N VAL A 57 -0.09 1.67 10.91
CA VAL A 57 -1.48 1.44 11.32
C VAL A 57 -2.32 2.62 10.85
N LEU A 58 -3.31 2.37 10.01
CA LEU A 58 -4.23 3.40 9.51
C LEU A 58 -5.36 3.65 10.50
N ASN A 59 -6.01 2.56 10.94
CA ASN A 59 -7.08 2.59 11.92
C ASN A 59 -6.95 1.41 12.88
N TYR A 60 -7.47 1.56 14.09
CA TYR A 60 -7.55 0.46 15.05
C TYR A 60 -8.77 0.63 15.96
N ALA A 61 -9.24 -0.48 16.49
CA ALA A 61 -10.20 -0.52 17.58
C ALA A 61 -10.02 -1.79 18.42
N ASP A 62 -10.25 -1.66 19.72
CA ASP A 62 -10.29 -2.75 20.67
C ASP A 62 -11.71 -2.88 21.22
N PHE A 63 -12.22 -4.09 21.24
CA PHE A 63 -13.51 -4.44 21.81
C PHE A 63 -13.32 -5.58 22.79
N TYR A 64 -14.07 -5.57 23.89
CA TYR A 64 -13.89 -6.59 24.91
C TYR A 64 -15.19 -6.95 25.63
N ALA A 65 -15.13 -8.00 26.41
CA ALA A 65 -16.20 -8.43 27.27
C ALA A 65 -15.69 -8.66 28.70
N LEU A 66 -16.43 -8.17 29.67
CA LEU A 66 -16.23 -8.45 31.09
C LEU A 66 -17.10 -9.63 31.51
N MET A 67 -16.62 -10.45 32.43
CA MET A 67 -17.45 -11.47 33.04
C MET A 67 -17.48 -11.38 34.57
N PRO A 68 -18.67 -11.51 35.16
CA PRO A 68 -19.94 -10.98 34.68
C PRO A 68 -19.93 -9.44 34.61
N PRO A 69 -20.75 -8.71 33.85
CA PRO A 69 -22.09 -9.12 33.40
C PRO A 69 -22.21 -9.39 31.87
N ASP A 70 -21.14 -9.22 31.08
CA ASP A 70 -21.28 -8.98 29.65
C ASP A 70 -21.47 -10.23 28.79
N ASN A 71 -21.09 -11.42 29.29
CA ASN A 71 -21.18 -12.63 28.49
C ASN A 71 -22.38 -13.48 28.92
N ALA A 72 -23.13 -13.92 27.92
CA ALA A 72 -24.03 -15.03 28.10
C ALA A 72 -23.25 -16.30 28.51
N ALA A 73 -23.89 -17.19 29.25
CA ALA A 73 -23.24 -18.41 29.73
C ALA A 73 -22.64 -19.25 28.60
N THR A 74 -23.26 -19.28 27.40
CA THR A 74 -22.81 -20.09 26.27
C THR A 74 -23.03 -19.40 24.95
N VAL A 75 -22.12 -19.71 23.97
CA VAL A 75 -22.21 -19.33 22.55
C VAL A 75 -22.51 -20.59 21.77
N ALA A 76 -23.73 -20.75 21.29
CA ALA A 76 -24.16 -21.95 20.56
C ALA A 76 -23.47 -22.03 19.19
N PRO A 77 -23.36 -23.25 18.59
CA PRO A 77 -22.91 -23.38 17.20
C PRO A 77 -23.72 -22.51 16.25
N GLY A 78 -23.04 -21.84 15.32
CA GLY A 78 -23.63 -20.91 14.37
C GLY A 78 -23.97 -19.52 14.96
N THR A 79 -23.62 -19.23 16.22
CA THR A 79 -23.83 -17.91 16.84
C THR A 79 -22.50 -17.18 17.12
N ASP A 80 -22.60 -15.88 17.32
CA ASP A 80 -21.44 -14.99 17.42
C ASP A 80 -21.11 -14.68 18.88
N VAL A 81 -19.80 -14.54 19.16
CA VAL A 81 -19.27 -14.09 20.45
C VAL A 81 -19.58 -12.62 20.66
N SER A 82 -19.93 -12.25 21.89
CA SER A 82 -20.23 -10.87 22.26
C SER A 82 -18.99 -10.15 22.83
N PHE A 83 -18.76 -8.91 22.34
CA PHE A 83 -17.76 -7.97 22.82
C PHE A 83 -18.45 -6.61 23.03
N PRO A 84 -19.24 -6.44 24.11
CA PRO A 84 -20.14 -5.30 24.24
C PRO A 84 -19.46 -4.01 24.71
N GLN A 85 -18.20 -4.08 25.12
CA GLN A 85 -17.44 -2.92 25.60
C GLN A 85 -16.51 -2.39 24.52
N ASP A 86 -16.30 -1.06 24.53
CA ASP A 86 -15.37 -0.37 23.63
C ASP A 86 -14.11 0.01 24.40
N GLY A 87 -12.96 -0.41 23.88
CA GLY A 87 -11.64 0.00 24.30
C GLY A 87 -11.10 1.18 23.47
N PRO A 88 -9.79 1.38 23.45
CA PRO A 88 -9.16 2.40 22.64
C PRO A 88 -9.43 2.20 21.14
N ASN A 89 -9.71 3.30 20.43
CA ASN A 89 -9.93 3.31 18.98
C ASN A 89 -9.36 4.57 18.33
N SER A 90 -9.16 4.52 17.02
CA SER A 90 -8.65 5.65 16.23
C SER A 90 -9.75 6.52 15.62
N GLY A 91 -11.02 6.15 15.76
CA GLY A 91 -12.15 6.86 15.15
C GLY A 91 -13.29 5.93 14.77
N SER A 92 -14.11 6.33 13.77
CA SER A 92 -15.34 5.65 13.41
C SER A 92 -15.21 4.63 12.26
N ASP A 93 -14.03 4.48 11.66
CA ASP A 93 -13.84 3.58 10.50
C ASP A 93 -13.91 2.10 10.90
N ILE A 94 -13.63 1.80 12.17
CA ILE A 94 -13.86 0.50 12.77
C ILE A 94 -14.81 0.71 13.94
N ALA A 95 -16.06 0.31 13.78
CA ALA A 95 -17.11 0.62 14.74
C ALA A 95 -17.96 -0.60 15.10
N ARG A 96 -18.32 -0.71 16.39
CA ARG A 96 -19.28 -1.72 16.83
C ARG A 96 -20.69 -1.35 16.37
N ILE A 97 -21.36 -2.27 15.66
CA ILE A 97 -22.77 -2.12 15.25
C ILE A 97 -23.71 -2.73 16.30
N SER A 98 -23.32 -3.87 16.85
CA SER A 98 -24.02 -4.56 17.92
C SER A 98 -22.99 -5.19 18.86
N ALA A 99 -23.45 -5.84 19.93
CA ALA A 99 -22.54 -6.51 20.87
C ALA A 99 -21.64 -7.58 20.21
N ASN A 100 -22.00 -8.09 19.05
CA ASN A 100 -21.29 -9.19 18.38
C ASN A 100 -20.99 -8.90 16.91
N SER A 101 -21.17 -7.68 16.41
CA SER A 101 -20.88 -7.33 15.02
C SER A 101 -20.20 -5.97 14.89
N PHE A 102 -19.22 -5.88 13.96
CA PHE A 102 -18.31 -4.75 13.81
C PHE A 102 -18.23 -4.33 12.35
N ASN A 103 -18.45 -3.04 12.09
CA ASN A 103 -18.32 -2.46 10.75
C ASN A 103 -16.87 -2.10 10.47
N LEU A 104 -16.36 -2.51 9.31
CA LEU A 104 -15.11 -2.08 8.71
C LEU A 104 -15.48 -1.19 7.53
N ALA A 105 -15.48 0.14 7.77
CA ALA A 105 -16.02 1.09 6.81
C ALA A 105 -15.19 1.21 5.54
N GLN A 106 -13.87 1.07 5.65
CA GLN A 106 -12.94 1.25 4.55
C GLN A 106 -12.62 -0.08 3.86
N ILE A 107 -12.37 0.00 2.54
CA ILE A 107 -11.71 -1.10 1.81
C ILE A 107 -10.29 -1.19 2.30
N GLY A 108 -9.80 -2.40 2.55
CA GLY A 108 -8.41 -2.53 2.95
C GLY A 108 -8.04 -3.90 3.46
N THR A 109 -6.85 -3.95 4.04
CA THR A 109 -6.29 -5.12 4.71
C THR A 109 -6.27 -4.88 6.20
N TYR A 110 -6.86 -5.80 6.94
CA TYR A 110 -6.99 -5.71 8.38
C TYR A 110 -6.33 -6.90 9.06
N GLN A 111 -5.61 -6.63 10.12
CA GLN A 111 -5.17 -7.62 11.08
C GLN A 111 -6.22 -7.72 12.19
N VAL A 112 -6.69 -8.93 12.46
CA VAL A 112 -7.70 -9.21 13.48
C VAL A 112 -7.11 -10.19 14.49
N LEU A 113 -7.04 -9.77 15.73
CA LEU A 113 -6.74 -10.61 16.89
C LEU A 113 -8.03 -10.87 17.66
N SER A 114 -8.41 -12.13 17.79
CA SER A 114 -9.49 -12.55 18.68
C SER A 114 -8.93 -13.44 19.77
N GLN A 115 -9.32 -13.18 21.02
CA GLN A 115 -8.96 -13.96 22.19
C GLN A 115 -10.24 -14.19 23.02
N VAL A 116 -10.61 -15.42 23.26
CA VAL A 116 -11.83 -15.79 23.99
C VAL A 116 -11.53 -16.91 24.97
N GLY A 117 -11.78 -16.67 26.26
CA GLY A 117 -11.68 -17.67 27.30
C GLY A 117 -12.90 -18.58 27.26
N VAL A 118 -12.72 -19.89 27.13
CA VAL A 118 -13.82 -20.87 27.08
C VAL A 118 -13.53 -22.08 27.97
N SER A 119 -14.56 -22.76 28.41
CA SER A 119 -14.45 -23.95 29.28
C SER A 119 -14.33 -25.25 28.47
N GLU A 120 -14.89 -25.31 27.28
CA GLU A 120 -14.95 -26.52 26.45
C GLU A 120 -13.88 -26.52 25.38
N ALA A 121 -13.53 -27.70 24.89
CA ALA A 121 -12.85 -27.85 23.62
C ALA A 121 -13.75 -27.34 22.48
N GLY A 122 -13.19 -26.62 21.52
CA GLY A 122 -13.98 -26.10 20.41
C GLY A 122 -13.18 -25.16 19.51
N GLN A 123 -13.88 -24.53 18.61
CA GLN A 123 -13.32 -23.69 17.56
C GLN A 123 -14.05 -22.34 17.52
N LEU A 124 -13.34 -21.34 17.03
CA LEU A 124 -13.90 -20.05 16.61
C LEU A 124 -13.41 -19.74 15.19
N GLU A 125 -14.24 -19.03 14.44
CA GLU A 125 -13.93 -18.53 13.11
C GLU A 125 -14.31 -17.07 13.00
N LEU A 126 -13.74 -16.38 12.01
CA LEU A 126 -14.24 -15.08 11.61
C LEU A 126 -15.27 -15.25 10.50
N THR A 127 -16.30 -14.42 10.52
CA THR A 127 -17.19 -14.26 9.37
C THR A 127 -17.06 -12.85 8.81
N LEU A 128 -17.23 -12.71 7.51
CA LEU A 128 -17.28 -11.43 6.83
C LEU A 128 -18.58 -11.35 6.03
N ASN A 129 -19.41 -10.34 6.33
CA ASN A 129 -20.73 -10.19 5.75
C ASN A 129 -21.62 -11.44 5.90
N GLY A 130 -21.48 -12.12 7.05
CA GLY A 130 -22.20 -13.35 7.39
C GLY A 130 -21.63 -14.64 6.79
N ALA A 131 -20.65 -14.54 5.87
CA ALA A 131 -19.98 -15.70 5.30
C ALA A 131 -18.77 -16.12 6.14
N PRO A 132 -18.61 -17.41 6.49
CA PRO A 132 -17.45 -17.89 7.24
C PRO A 132 -16.17 -17.81 6.41
N LEU A 133 -15.08 -17.44 7.06
CA LEU A 133 -13.74 -17.42 6.48
C LEU A 133 -12.99 -18.67 6.92
N ALA A 134 -13.08 -19.74 6.17
CA ALA A 134 -12.59 -21.07 6.55
C ALA A 134 -11.11 -21.10 6.99
N TYR A 135 -10.26 -20.21 6.44
CA TYR A 135 -8.84 -20.13 6.80
C TYR A 135 -8.59 -19.45 8.15
N THR A 136 -9.63 -18.90 8.79
CA THR A 136 -9.55 -18.23 10.10
C THR A 136 -9.97 -19.13 11.25
N VAL A 137 -10.40 -20.37 10.98
CA VAL A 137 -10.83 -21.30 12.01
C VAL A 137 -9.65 -21.65 12.91
N VAL A 138 -9.77 -21.33 14.17
CA VAL A 138 -8.81 -21.67 15.21
C VAL A 138 -9.51 -22.40 16.34
N GLY A 139 -8.85 -23.38 16.91
CA GLY A 139 -9.46 -24.17 17.94
C GLY A 139 -8.46 -24.75 18.92
N ARG A 140 -9.00 -25.45 19.89
CA ARG A 140 -8.23 -26.15 20.90
C ARG A 140 -8.96 -27.42 21.35
N ALA A 141 -8.20 -28.42 21.75
CA ALA A 141 -8.69 -29.72 22.12
C ALA A 141 -8.77 -29.96 23.63
N THR A 142 -8.44 -28.95 24.45
CA THR A 142 -8.36 -29.10 25.91
C THR A 142 -9.40 -28.25 26.62
N TRP A 143 -9.69 -28.60 27.87
CA TRP A 143 -10.61 -27.89 28.77
C TRP A 143 -10.11 -26.47 29.06
N THR A 144 -10.83 -25.71 29.82
CA THR A 144 -10.64 -24.30 30.24
C THR A 144 -9.33 -23.64 29.80
N SER A 145 -9.39 -22.83 28.78
CA SER A 145 -8.28 -22.08 28.24
C SER A 145 -8.79 -21.02 27.27
N GLN A 146 -7.91 -20.42 26.52
CA GLN A 146 -8.25 -19.42 25.52
C GLN A 146 -8.17 -19.98 24.10
N ILE A 147 -9.14 -19.61 23.27
CA ILE A 147 -9.02 -19.74 21.82
C ILE A 147 -8.50 -18.39 21.33
N ILE A 148 -7.35 -18.41 20.65
CA ILE A 148 -6.70 -17.22 20.15
C ILE A 148 -6.51 -17.36 18.65
N GLY A 149 -6.97 -16.36 17.90
CA GLY A 149 -6.76 -16.23 16.47
C GLY A 149 -6.11 -14.91 16.14
N LEU A 150 -5.06 -14.95 15.31
CA LEU A 150 -4.46 -13.76 14.70
C LEU A 150 -4.43 -13.99 13.20
N VAL A 151 -5.17 -13.20 12.46
CA VAL A 151 -5.33 -13.39 11.00
C VAL A 151 -5.31 -12.06 10.27
N ILE A 152 -5.02 -12.12 8.97
CA ILE A 152 -5.14 -10.99 8.06
C ILE A 152 -6.32 -11.27 7.13
N ILE A 153 -7.21 -10.28 7.00
CA ILE A 153 -8.36 -10.31 6.11
C ILE A 153 -8.33 -9.13 5.15
N THR A 154 -8.96 -9.29 3.99
CA THR A 154 -9.23 -8.18 3.06
C THR A 154 -10.73 -7.91 3.02
N THR A 155 -11.10 -6.65 2.90
CA THR A 155 -12.49 -6.22 2.99
C THR A 155 -12.92 -5.42 1.78
N THR A 156 -14.24 -5.38 1.57
CA THR A 156 -14.91 -4.37 0.76
C THR A 156 -15.43 -3.24 1.64
N ILE A 157 -15.96 -2.19 1.05
CA ILE A 157 -16.55 -1.07 1.79
C ILE A 157 -17.69 -1.57 2.70
N ASN A 158 -17.75 -1.07 3.93
CA ASN A 158 -18.76 -1.42 4.94
C ASN A 158 -18.91 -2.92 5.19
N SER A 159 -17.80 -3.63 5.28
CA SER A 159 -17.82 -5.05 5.61
C SER A 159 -18.15 -5.27 7.10
N VAL A 160 -18.99 -6.24 7.38
CA VAL A 160 -19.39 -6.61 8.75
C VAL A 160 -18.61 -7.84 9.19
N LEU A 161 -17.82 -7.67 10.27
CA LEU A 161 -17.03 -8.73 10.89
C LEU A 161 -17.74 -9.28 12.12
N THR A 162 -17.69 -10.62 12.32
CA THR A 162 -18.06 -11.28 13.57
C THR A 162 -17.05 -12.36 13.94
N VAL A 163 -17.01 -12.75 15.20
CA VAL A 163 -16.30 -13.93 15.72
C VAL A 163 -17.35 -14.97 16.08
N ARG A 164 -17.35 -16.11 15.40
CA ARG A 164 -18.42 -17.11 15.45
C ARG A 164 -17.95 -18.45 15.98
N ASN A 165 -18.80 -19.11 16.76
CA ASN A 165 -18.69 -20.53 16.97
C ASN A 165 -19.20 -21.23 15.69
N PRO A 166 -18.35 -21.96 14.93
CA PRO A 166 -18.76 -22.58 13.66
C PRO A 166 -20.06 -23.38 13.77
N ALA A 167 -20.88 -23.32 12.72
CA ALA A 167 -22.20 -23.98 12.74
C ALA A 167 -22.13 -25.51 12.78
N ASP A 168 -21.00 -26.09 12.32
CA ASP A 168 -20.71 -27.53 12.35
C ASP A 168 -19.98 -27.96 13.62
N ASN A 169 -19.67 -27.05 14.54
CA ASN A 169 -19.11 -27.38 15.83
C ASN A 169 -20.18 -28.16 16.68
N ALA A 170 -19.78 -29.27 17.30
CA ALA A 170 -20.70 -30.07 18.07
C ALA A 170 -21.09 -29.47 19.43
N THR A 171 -20.33 -28.46 19.90
CA THR A 171 -20.42 -28.02 21.31
C THR A 171 -20.64 -26.50 21.38
N ALA A 172 -21.58 -26.09 22.23
CA ALA A 172 -21.68 -24.70 22.66
C ALA A 172 -20.48 -24.35 23.54
N LEU A 173 -19.95 -23.13 23.39
CA LEU A 173 -18.77 -22.66 24.11
C LEU A 173 -19.21 -21.80 25.28
N THR A 174 -18.87 -22.22 26.50
CA THR A 174 -19.10 -21.42 27.70
C THR A 174 -17.96 -20.42 27.87
N ILE A 175 -18.26 -19.14 27.76
CA ILE A 175 -17.28 -18.07 27.96
C ILE A 175 -17.05 -17.91 29.46
N THR A 176 -15.80 -18.02 29.89
CA THR A 176 -15.47 -18.05 31.31
C THR A 176 -14.14 -17.37 31.61
N PRO A 177 -14.06 -16.58 32.71
CA PRO A 177 -12.82 -16.00 33.17
C PRO A 177 -12.13 -16.87 34.24
N LEU A 178 -12.20 -18.19 34.20
CA LEU A 178 -11.61 -19.08 35.22
C LEU A 178 -10.08 -18.99 35.30
N VAL A 179 -9.55 -17.77 35.32
CA VAL A 179 -8.12 -17.46 35.41
C VAL A 179 -7.69 -16.97 36.78
N GLY A 180 -8.64 -16.80 37.70
CA GLY A 180 -8.44 -16.25 39.05
C GLY A 180 -8.37 -14.71 39.04
N GLY A 181 -8.43 -14.13 40.23
CA GLY A 181 -8.41 -12.67 40.42
C GLY A 181 -9.77 -11.99 40.22
N THR A 182 -9.76 -10.66 40.24
CA THR A 182 -10.97 -9.79 40.27
C THR A 182 -11.15 -8.99 38.97
N GLN A 183 -10.29 -9.19 37.97
CA GLN A 183 -10.31 -8.47 36.68
C GLN A 183 -10.74 -9.41 35.56
N PRO A 184 -12.05 -9.53 35.34
CA PRO A 184 -12.60 -10.62 34.55
C PRO A 184 -12.80 -10.23 33.08
N VAL A 185 -11.77 -9.86 32.35
CA VAL A 185 -11.87 -9.78 30.89
C VAL A 185 -11.89 -11.20 30.32
N SER A 186 -12.99 -11.57 29.71
CA SER A 186 -13.20 -12.93 29.18
C SER A 186 -12.92 -13.02 27.68
N ALA A 187 -13.01 -11.90 26.96
CA ALA A 187 -12.79 -11.87 25.54
C ALA A 187 -12.28 -10.51 25.09
N HIS A 188 -11.35 -10.53 24.12
CA HIS A 188 -10.85 -9.36 23.40
C HIS A 188 -10.97 -9.57 21.89
N LEU A 189 -11.27 -8.49 21.18
CA LEU A 189 -11.22 -8.42 19.74
C LEU A 189 -10.50 -7.12 19.34
N VAL A 190 -9.28 -7.24 18.86
CA VAL A 190 -8.49 -6.12 18.35
C VAL A 190 -8.47 -6.16 16.84
N ILE A 191 -8.87 -5.06 16.22
CA ILE A 191 -8.92 -4.90 14.78
C ILE A 191 -8.01 -3.76 14.39
N THR A 192 -7.08 -4.00 13.46
CA THR A 192 -6.10 -3.02 13.01
C THR A 192 -6.09 -2.97 11.49
N GLN A 193 -6.38 -1.82 10.91
CA GLN A 193 -6.23 -1.60 9.47
C GLN A 193 -4.76 -1.28 9.17
N ILE A 194 -4.16 -2.07 8.27
CA ILE A 194 -2.74 -1.97 7.90
C ILE A 194 -2.55 -1.51 6.45
N GLN A 195 -3.61 -1.53 5.64
CA GLN A 195 -3.60 -1.06 4.25
C GLN A 195 -5.03 -0.74 3.79
#